data_eb3d1035a84a5144d4c2868946f4f00d
#
_entry.id   eb3d1035a84a5144d4c2868946f4f00d
#
_cell.length_a   1.000
_cell.length_b   1.000
_cell.length_c   1.000
_cell.angle_alpha   90.00
_cell.angle_beta   90.00
_cell.angle_gamma   90.00
#
_symmetry.space_group_name_H-M   'P 1'
#
loop_
_entity.id
_entity.type
_entity.pdbx_description
1 polymer ?
#
loop_
_entity_poly.entity_id
_entity_poly.type
_entity_poly.pdbx_seq_one_letter_code
_entity_poly.pdbx_strand_id
1 'polypeptide(L)'
;MNNWSISPAVRRFRFVGLLTVVAVYLLILVGGVVRSTGSGMGCPDWPKCFGSWVPPTQASQLPPNYKEIYTAQRVAKNQKLARTLQRLGFSQVAGSIFAHPTQYIETDFNAVKTWIEYVNRLLGALIGVFVFLTVLFALPYWKRDRTIFWLALASFLLTGVQGYLGSLVVSTNLLPVMVTIHMALALVIVALLLYAVDRARIGRAGEGASYEWTPAATAPGTSVVPGVGLQVWLWAALLLTFWQIILGTQVREQVDVVSAAAGYAGRENWIAKLGSVFTLHRTVSAAVLLLNVYVGFELWQFRQVRLRRLVLATLGMIGLEIVAGFVLASFALPAAVQPVHLTLATVLFGVQFLTLLAVAHARKAPETIAPSDAARPVVA
;
A
#
# COMPACT_ATOMS: atom_id res chain seq x y z
N MET A 1 -16.41 -40.16 -2.11
CA MET A 1 -15.43 -39.10 -2.48
C MET A 1 -16.19 -37.98 -3.13
N ASN A 2 -16.65 -37.00 -2.34
CA ASN A 2 -17.44 -35.89 -2.87
C ASN A 2 -16.48 -34.85 -3.46
N ASN A 3 -16.49 -34.72 -4.80
CA ASN A 3 -15.81 -33.66 -5.54
C ASN A 3 -16.44 -32.30 -5.13
N TRP A 4 -15.90 -31.66 -4.11
CA TRP A 4 -16.26 -30.29 -3.72
C TRP A 4 -15.68 -29.31 -4.76
N SER A 5 -16.36 -29.16 -5.88
CA SER A 5 -16.05 -28.12 -6.86
C SER A 5 -16.33 -26.75 -6.23
N ILE A 6 -15.34 -25.85 -6.28
CA ILE A 6 -15.49 -24.46 -5.85
C ILE A 6 -16.66 -23.86 -6.62
N SER A 7 -17.65 -23.28 -5.90
CA SER A 7 -18.71 -22.53 -6.55
C SER A 7 -18.10 -21.52 -7.55
N PRO A 8 -18.62 -21.44 -8.80
CA PRO A 8 -18.11 -20.53 -9.81
C PRO A 8 -18.04 -19.06 -9.32
N ALA A 9 -18.98 -18.66 -8.46
CA ALA A 9 -19.02 -17.31 -7.88
C ALA A 9 -17.80 -17.05 -6.96
N VAL A 10 -17.46 -18.01 -6.09
CA VAL A 10 -16.27 -17.89 -5.21
C VAL A 10 -15.00 -17.84 -6.01
N ARG A 11 -14.89 -18.66 -7.06
CA ARG A 11 -13.71 -18.65 -7.94
C ARG A 11 -13.55 -17.31 -8.67
N ARG A 12 -14.64 -16.76 -9.20
CA ARG A 12 -14.64 -15.46 -9.88
C ARG A 12 -14.25 -14.32 -8.94
N PHE A 13 -14.87 -14.24 -7.76
CA PHE A 13 -14.53 -13.21 -6.76
C PHE A 13 -13.04 -13.26 -6.39
N ARG A 14 -12.51 -14.45 -6.09
CA ARG A 14 -11.11 -14.62 -5.70
C ARG A 14 -10.15 -14.24 -6.82
N PHE A 15 -10.46 -14.60 -8.06
CA PHE A 15 -9.65 -14.25 -9.22
C PHE A 15 -9.63 -12.72 -9.43
N VAL A 16 -10.81 -12.09 -9.49
CA VAL A 16 -10.92 -10.64 -9.67
C VAL A 16 -10.31 -9.88 -8.50
N GLY A 17 -10.58 -10.30 -7.26
CA GLY A 17 -10.01 -9.67 -6.07
C GLY A 17 -8.48 -9.76 -6.05
N LEU A 18 -7.89 -10.92 -6.39
CA LEU A 18 -6.43 -11.06 -6.48
C LEU A 18 -5.85 -10.19 -7.62
N LEU A 19 -6.49 -10.18 -8.79
CA LEU A 19 -6.10 -9.32 -9.90
C LEU A 19 -6.13 -7.85 -9.48
N THR A 20 -7.17 -7.43 -8.74
CA THR A 20 -7.29 -6.07 -8.22
C THR A 20 -6.15 -5.74 -7.25
N VAL A 21 -5.80 -6.65 -6.32
CA VAL A 21 -4.66 -6.46 -5.42
C VAL A 21 -3.36 -6.25 -6.19
N VAL A 22 -3.09 -7.11 -7.17
CA VAL A 22 -1.88 -6.99 -8.03
C VAL A 22 -1.89 -5.66 -8.79
N ALA A 23 -3.04 -5.27 -9.35
CA ALA A 23 -3.18 -4.02 -10.08
C ALA A 23 -2.96 -2.79 -9.18
N VAL A 24 -3.40 -2.83 -7.91
CA VAL A 24 -3.12 -1.75 -6.93
C VAL A 24 -1.62 -1.64 -6.64
N TYR A 25 -0.90 -2.75 -6.47
CA TYR A 25 0.57 -2.70 -6.30
C TYR A 25 1.28 -2.16 -7.55
N LEU A 26 0.82 -2.52 -8.74
CA LEU A 26 1.34 -1.95 -9.98
C LEU A 26 1.08 -0.44 -10.07
N LEU A 27 -0.07 0.04 -9.61
CA LEU A 27 -0.34 1.49 -9.55
C LEU A 27 0.58 2.20 -8.55
N ILE A 28 0.87 1.59 -7.41
CA ILE A 28 1.84 2.14 -6.44
C ILE A 28 3.22 2.26 -7.09
N LEU A 29 3.66 1.24 -7.82
CA LEU A 29 4.91 1.28 -8.58
C LEU A 29 4.93 2.42 -9.61
N VAL A 30 3.87 2.53 -10.43
CA VAL A 30 3.77 3.58 -11.45
C VAL A 30 3.68 4.97 -10.82
N GLY A 31 2.94 5.13 -9.72
CA GLY A 31 2.91 6.38 -8.94
C GLY A 31 4.31 6.77 -8.40
N GLY A 32 5.09 5.77 -7.98
CA GLY A 32 6.50 5.94 -7.63
C GLY A 32 7.35 6.41 -8.81
N VAL A 33 7.13 5.87 -10.03
CA VAL A 33 7.79 6.31 -11.27
C VAL A 33 7.44 7.76 -11.59
N VAL A 34 6.14 8.14 -11.53
CA VAL A 34 5.70 9.52 -11.72
C VAL A 34 6.46 10.48 -10.80
N ARG A 35 6.62 10.10 -9.54
CA ARG A 35 7.34 10.93 -8.57
C ARG A 35 8.85 10.97 -8.81
N SER A 36 9.49 9.84 -9.09
CA SER A 36 10.95 9.76 -9.29
C SER A 36 11.42 10.42 -10.58
N THR A 37 10.55 10.52 -11.58
CA THR A 37 10.80 11.24 -12.84
C THR A 37 10.46 12.74 -12.79
N GLY A 38 9.88 13.21 -11.67
CA GLY A 38 9.40 14.58 -11.55
C GLY A 38 8.22 14.87 -12.49
N SER A 39 7.43 13.84 -12.82
CA SER A 39 6.29 13.96 -13.74
C SER A 39 4.97 14.30 -13.03
N GLY A 40 4.94 14.34 -11.69
CA GLY A 40 3.72 14.54 -10.91
C GLY A 40 3.07 15.92 -11.05
N MET A 41 3.65 16.79 -11.87
CA MET A 41 3.12 18.11 -12.24
C MET A 41 2.98 18.26 -13.76
N GLY A 42 2.96 17.15 -14.50
CA GLY A 42 2.85 17.16 -15.97
C GLY A 42 1.47 17.54 -16.49
N CYS A 43 0.42 17.44 -15.67
CA CYS A 43 -0.96 17.81 -15.99
C CYS A 43 -1.48 18.82 -14.96
N PRO A 44 -1.71 20.10 -15.32
CA PRO A 44 -2.06 21.15 -14.37
C PRO A 44 -3.49 21.04 -13.81
N ASP A 45 -4.40 20.39 -14.53
CA ASP A 45 -5.82 20.26 -14.20
C ASP A 45 -6.22 18.79 -13.98
N TRP A 46 -7.41 18.58 -13.44
CA TRP A 46 -8.01 17.26 -13.19
C TRP A 46 -9.55 17.36 -13.28
N PRO A 47 -10.25 16.42 -13.90
CA PRO A 47 -9.81 15.12 -14.47
C PRO A 47 -9.12 15.21 -15.83
N LYS A 48 -9.22 16.35 -16.50
CA LYS A 48 -8.59 16.63 -17.79
C LYS A 48 -7.08 16.90 -17.61
N CYS A 49 -6.38 17.04 -18.73
CA CYS A 49 -4.98 17.43 -18.80
C CYS A 49 -4.82 18.51 -19.86
N PHE A 50 -4.45 19.70 -19.46
CA PHE A 50 -4.46 20.91 -20.31
C PHE A 50 -5.83 21.15 -21.00
N GLY A 51 -6.92 21.00 -20.22
CA GLY A 51 -8.28 21.23 -20.70
C GLY A 51 -8.85 20.12 -21.59
N SER A 52 -8.07 19.13 -21.99
CA SER A 52 -8.44 18.05 -22.91
C SER A 52 -8.47 16.68 -22.23
N TRP A 53 -9.26 15.74 -22.76
CA TRP A 53 -9.27 14.34 -22.30
C TRP A 53 -8.02 13.58 -22.74
N VAL A 54 -7.44 13.96 -23.88
CA VAL A 54 -6.15 13.44 -24.38
C VAL A 54 -5.16 14.59 -24.29
N PRO A 55 -4.03 14.43 -23.61
CA PRO A 55 -3.08 15.52 -23.41
C PRO A 55 -2.37 15.90 -24.71
N PRO A 56 -1.90 17.16 -24.82
CA PRO A 56 -1.13 17.61 -25.98
C PRO A 56 0.20 16.85 -26.08
N THR A 57 0.73 16.75 -27.30
CA THR A 57 2.03 16.17 -27.60
C THR A 57 3.10 17.24 -27.90
N GLN A 58 2.65 18.48 -28.20
CA GLN A 58 3.51 19.61 -28.55
C GLN A 58 3.03 20.90 -27.89
N ALA A 59 3.94 21.79 -27.55
CA ALA A 59 3.61 23.08 -26.93
C ALA A 59 2.74 23.96 -27.85
N SER A 60 2.84 23.82 -29.17
CA SER A 60 2.05 24.56 -30.16
C SER A 60 0.55 24.23 -30.12
N GLN A 61 0.14 23.15 -29.46
CA GLN A 61 -1.26 22.77 -29.26
C GLN A 61 -1.89 23.49 -28.05
N LEU A 62 -1.08 24.22 -27.27
CA LEU A 62 -1.51 24.96 -26.09
C LEU A 62 -1.79 26.44 -26.44
N PRO A 63 -2.70 27.12 -25.73
CA PRO A 63 -2.85 28.56 -25.84
C PRO A 63 -1.53 29.30 -25.50
N PRO A 64 -1.21 30.42 -26.16
CA PRO A 64 0.04 31.15 -25.87
C PRO A 64 0.19 31.54 -24.39
N ASN A 65 -0.90 31.78 -23.68
CA ASN A 65 -0.95 32.18 -22.28
C ASN A 65 -1.34 31.01 -21.33
N TYR A 66 -1.09 29.75 -21.71
CA TYR A 66 -1.46 28.59 -20.92
C TYR A 66 -0.88 28.61 -19.50
N LYS A 67 0.33 29.14 -19.31
CA LYS A 67 0.95 29.25 -17.99
C LYS A 67 0.14 30.11 -17.03
N GLU A 68 -0.34 31.28 -17.49
CA GLU A 68 -1.16 32.20 -16.70
C GLU A 68 -2.51 31.57 -16.37
N ILE A 69 -3.15 30.94 -17.37
CA ILE A 69 -4.46 30.26 -17.18
C ILE A 69 -4.37 29.18 -16.09
N TYR A 70 -3.40 28.26 -16.21
CA TYR A 70 -3.31 27.13 -15.28
C TYR A 70 -2.74 27.53 -13.92
N THR A 71 -1.85 28.54 -13.85
CA THR A 71 -1.44 29.14 -12.59
C THR A 71 -2.62 29.73 -11.85
N ALA A 72 -3.46 30.53 -12.51
CA ALA A 72 -4.65 31.15 -11.90
C ALA A 72 -5.65 30.08 -11.40
N GLN A 73 -5.91 29.05 -12.20
CA GLN A 73 -6.79 27.95 -11.79
C GLN A 73 -6.26 27.19 -10.57
N ARG A 74 -4.96 26.92 -10.52
CA ARG A 74 -4.28 26.22 -9.40
C ARG A 74 -4.37 27.06 -8.12
N VAL A 75 -4.07 28.36 -8.21
CA VAL A 75 -4.16 29.29 -7.07
C VAL A 75 -5.59 29.35 -6.54
N ALA A 76 -6.59 29.51 -7.41
CA ALA A 76 -7.99 29.56 -7.00
C ALA A 76 -8.45 28.27 -6.30
N LYS A 77 -8.05 27.10 -6.82
CA LYS A 77 -8.35 25.79 -6.21
C LYS A 77 -7.72 25.66 -4.82
N ASN A 78 -6.46 26.07 -4.68
CA ASN A 78 -5.74 26.01 -3.41
C ASN A 78 -6.26 27.00 -2.37
N GLN A 79 -6.70 28.20 -2.79
CA GLN A 79 -7.39 29.14 -1.90
C GLN A 79 -8.70 28.54 -1.33
N LYS A 80 -9.47 27.84 -2.18
CA LYS A 80 -10.68 27.14 -1.72
C LYS A 80 -10.34 26.03 -0.72
N LEU A 81 -9.31 25.24 -1.02
CA LEU A 81 -8.83 24.16 -0.14
C LEU A 81 -8.35 24.72 1.21
N ALA A 82 -7.50 25.74 1.20
CA ALA A 82 -6.98 26.38 2.41
C ALA A 82 -8.10 26.93 3.30
N ARG A 83 -9.09 27.62 2.73
CA ARG A 83 -10.28 28.07 3.47
C ARG A 83 -11.06 26.93 4.10
N THR A 84 -11.22 25.82 3.39
CA THR A 84 -11.89 24.62 3.92
C THR A 84 -11.11 24.01 5.08
N LEU A 85 -9.79 23.87 4.94
CA LEU A 85 -8.92 23.34 6.00
C LEU A 85 -8.93 24.24 7.25
N GLN A 86 -8.90 25.56 7.07
CA GLN A 86 -9.02 26.52 8.19
C GLN A 86 -10.33 26.34 8.96
N ARG A 87 -11.46 26.20 8.24
CA ARG A 87 -12.78 25.97 8.88
C ARG A 87 -12.84 24.65 9.65
N LEU A 88 -12.07 23.64 9.21
CA LEU A 88 -11.97 22.34 9.87
C LEU A 88 -10.91 22.31 11.01
N GLY A 89 -10.27 23.45 11.30
CA GLY A 89 -9.27 23.56 12.38
C GLY A 89 -7.83 23.23 11.98
N PHE A 90 -7.57 22.89 10.69
CA PHE A 90 -6.23 22.55 10.19
C PHE A 90 -5.45 23.79 9.70
N SER A 91 -5.34 24.81 10.56
CA SER A 91 -4.74 26.10 10.19
C SER A 91 -3.28 26.01 9.76
N GLN A 92 -2.47 25.14 10.38
CA GLN A 92 -1.08 24.94 9.99
C GLN A 92 -0.95 24.39 8.57
N VAL A 93 -1.75 23.36 8.22
CA VAL A 93 -1.77 22.78 6.86
C VAL A 93 -2.29 23.81 5.85
N ALA A 94 -3.30 24.60 6.20
CA ALA A 94 -3.79 25.68 5.36
C ALA A 94 -2.72 26.76 5.09
N GLY A 95 -1.92 27.09 6.11
CA GLY A 95 -0.79 28.02 5.97
C GLY A 95 0.32 27.48 5.07
N SER A 96 0.65 26.19 5.18
CA SER A 96 1.70 25.57 4.35
C SER A 96 1.37 25.54 2.85
N ILE A 97 0.08 25.59 2.47
CA ILE A 97 -0.34 25.63 1.06
C ILE A 97 0.24 26.88 0.36
N PHE A 98 0.36 28.02 1.05
CA PHE A 98 0.87 29.28 0.48
C PHE A 98 2.24 29.69 1.03
N ALA A 99 2.93 28.82 1.74
CA ALA A 99 4.27 29.12 2.27
C ALA A 99 5.28 29.48 1.15
N HIS A 100 5.10 28.91 -0.05
CA HIS A 100 5.94 29.13 -1.22
C HIS A 100 5.07 29.45 -2.45
N PRO A 101 4.61 30.69 -2.64
CA PRO A 101 3.68 31.05 -3.73
C PRO A 101 4.21 30.74 -5.14
N THR A 102 5.51 30.84 -5.34
CA THR A 102 6.17 30.56 -6.63
C THR A 102 6.04 29.11 -7.09
N GLN A 103 5.79 28.17 -6.19
CA GLN A 103 5.58 26.76 -6.53
C GLN A 103 4.33 26.50 -7.39
N TYR A 104 3.39 27.44 -7.45
CA TYR A 104 2.16 27.33 -8.23
C TYR A 104 2.26 27.89 -9.64
N ILE A 105 3.38 28.52 -9.98
CA ILE A 105 3.64 29.02 -11.32
C ILE A 105 3.81 27.80 -12.25
N GLU A 106 3.01 27.79 -13.34
CA GLU A 106 3.08 26.71 -14.33
C GLU A 106 4.43 26.77 -15.06
N THR A 107 5.08 25.62 -15.18
CA THR A 107 6.38 25.48 -15.84
C THR A 107 6.23 25.30 -17.35
N ASP A 108 7.37 25.23 -18.07
CA ASP A 108 7.37 24.93 -19.48
C ASP A 108 6.76 23.53 -19.75
N PHE A 109 5.98 23.45 -20.83
CA PHE A 109 5.37 22.21 -21.26
C PHE A 109 6.42 21.14 -21.56
N ASN A 110 6.19 19.94 -21.02
CA ASN A 110 7.03 18.78 -21.29
C ASN A 110 6.16 17.56 -21.60
N ALA A 111 6.09 17.17 -22.86
CA ALA A 111 5.24 16.09 -23.34
C ALA A 111 5.51 14.76 -22.59
N VAL A 112 6.76 14.40 -22.34
CA VAL A 112 7.12 13.15 -21.66
C VAL A 112 6.56 13.11 -20.25
N LYS A 113 6.76 14.17 -19.44
CA LYS A 113 6.22 14.27 -18.10
C LYS A 113 4.70 14.27 -18.10
N THR A 114 4.08 14.98 -19.02
CA THR A 114 2.62 15.02 -19.20
C THR A 114 2.05 13.63 -19.47
N TRP A 115 2.64 12.89 -20.39
CA TRP A 115 2.15 11.54 -20.73
C TRP A 115 2.41 10.51 -19.64
N ILE A 116 3.52 10.58 -18.92
CA ILE A 116 3.78 9.72 -17.75
C ILE A 116 2.71 9.93 -16.68
N GLU A 117 2.38 11.16 -16.35
CA GLU A 117 1.33 11.45 -15.38
C GLU A 117 -0.06 11.03 -15.88
N TYR A 118 -0.38 11.32 -17.14
CA TYR A 118 -1.67 10.96 -17.73
C TYR A 118 -1.89 9.44 -17.74
N VAL A 119 -0.90 8.65 -18.14
CA VAL A 119 -0.98 7.18 -18.11
C VAL A 119 -1.21 6.68 -16.68
N ASN A 120 -0.55 7.26 -15.68
CA ASN A 120 -0.82 6.94 -14.28
C ASN A 120 -2.29 7.21 -13.89
N ARG A 121 -2.88 8.32 -14.34
CA ARG A 121 -4.31 8.63 -14.10
C ARG A 121 -5.22 7.62 -14.78
N LEU A 122 -4.92 7.19 -16.01
CA LEU A 122 -5.68 6.15 -16.72
C LEU A 122 -5.61 4.80 -15.99
N LEU A 123 -4.42 4.41 -15.51
CA LEU A 123 -4.27 3.21 -14.69
C LEU A 123 -5.06 3.31 -13.40
N GLY A 124 -5.08 4.47 -12.74
CA GLY A 124 -5.92 4.72 -11.57
C GLY A 124 -7.41 4.53 -11.86
N ALA A 125 -7.90 5.04 -13.00
CA ALA A 125 -9.29 4.86 -13.43
C ALA A 125 -9.59 3.37 -13.73
N LEU A 126 -8.70 2.66 -14.41
CA LEU A 126 -8.82 1.23 -14.69
C LEU A 126 -8.89 0.41 -13.39
N ILE A 127 -8.08 0.75 -12.39
CA ILE A 127 -8.12 0.09 -11.09
C ILE A 127 -9.43 0.40 -10.36
N GLY A 128 -9.97 1.60 -10.48
CA GLY A 128 -11.32 1.91 -10.03
C GLY A 128 -12.37 0.94 -10.59
N VAL A 129 -12.27 0.59 -11.89
CA VAL A 129 -13.12 -0.43 -12.51
C VAL A 129 -12.87 -1.81 -11.89
N PHE A 130 -11.64 -2.23 -11.67
CA PHE A 130 -11.34 -3.53 -11.05
C PHE A 130 -11.88 -3.63 -9.61
N VAL A 131 -11.75 -2.57 -8.81
CA VAL A 131 -12.32 -2.52 -7.47
C VAL A 131 -13.84 -2.57 -7.52
N PHE A 132 -14.48 -1.86 -8.45
CA PHE A 132 -15.92 -1.94 -8.69
C PHE A 132 -16.37 -3.36 -9.08
N LEU A 133 -15.67 -4.01 -9.99
CA LEU A 133 -15.93 -5.42 -10.36
C LEU A 133 -15.76 -6.34 -9.13
N THR A 134 -14.80 -6.05 -8.23
CA THR A 134 -14.64 -6.80 -6.99
C THR A 134 -15.89 -6.67 -6.10
N VAL A 135 -16.53 -5.49 -6.04
CA VAL A 135 -17.81 -5.30 -5.34
C VAL A 135 -18.93 -6.11 -6.00
N LEU A 136 -19.03 -6.07 -7.33
CA LEU A 136 -20.07 -6.83 -8.05
C LEU A 136 -19.94 -8.34 -7.80
N PHE A 137 -18.72 -8.87 -7.86
CA PHE A 137 -18.48 -10.28 -7.56
C PHE A 137 -18.55 -10.62 -6.06
N ALA A 138 -18.59 -9.62 -5.17
CA ALA A 138 -18.86 -9.80 -3.75
C ALA A 138 -20.37 -9.88 -3.43
N LEU A 139 -21.28 -9.50 -4.32
CA LEU A 139 -22.73 -9.53 -4.09
C LEU A 139 -23.27 -10.91 -3.62
N PRO A 140 -22.83 -12.06 -4.15
CA PRO A 140 -23.26 -13.37 -3.66
C PRO A 140 -22.92 -13.62 -2.19
N TYR A 141 -21.93 -12.90 -1.63
CA TYR A 141 -21.55 -13.01 -0.22
C TYR A 141 -22.50 -12.25 0.72
N TRP A 142 -23.37 -11.38 0.20
CA TRP A 142 -24.36 -10.67 1.04
C TRP A 142 -25.19 -11.61 1.93
N LYS A 143 -25.51 -12.80 1.42
CA LYS A 143 -26.28 -13.82 2.17
C LYS A 143 -25.40 -14.80 2.95
N ARG A 144 -24.10 -14.95 2.60
CA ARG A 144 -23.20 -15.95 3.18
C ARG A 144 -22.24 -15.36 4.20
N ASP A 145 -21.54 -14.28 3.82
CA ASP A 145 -20.57 -13.57 4.66
C ASP A 145 -20.53 -12.09 4.29
N ARG A 146 -21.39 -11.31 4.92
CA ARG A 146 -21.54 -9.88 4.68
C ARG A 146 -20.26 -9.10 4.84
N THR A 147 -19.30 -9.60 5.64
CA THR A 147 -18.01 -8.94 5.84
C THR A 147 -17.26 -8.78 4.54
N ILE A 148 -17.26 -9.81 3.67
CA ILE A 148 -16.57 -9.76 2.36
C ILE A 148 -17.16 -8.64 1.47
N PHE A 149 -18.50 -8.54 1.45
CA PHE A 149 -19.17 -7.48 0.70
C PHE A 149 -18.81 -6.09 1.23
N TRP A 150 -18.88 -5.89 2.55
CA TRP A 150 -18.55 -4.59 3.15
C TRP A 150 -17.10 -4.21 2.98
N LEU A 151 -16.17 -5.15 3.03
CA LEU A 151 -14.75 -4.90 2.75
C LEU A 151 -14.52 -4.47 1.30
N ALA A 152 -15.17 -5.14 0.34
CA ALA A 152 -15.09 -4.76 -1.06
C ALA A 152 -15.70 -3.37 -1.32
N LEU A 153 -16.87 -3.08 -0.74
CA LEU A 153 -17.53 -1.79 -0.85
C LEU A 153 -16.70 -0.67 -0.21
N ALA A 154 -16.16 -0.89 1.00
CA ALA A 154 -15.28 0.06 1.66
C ALA A 154 -14.04 0.36 0.80
N SER A 155 -13.41 -0.67 0.20
CA SER A 155 -12.29 -0.51 -0.73
C SER A 155 -12.67 0.35 -1.92
N PHE A 156 -13.87 0.17 -2.49
CA PHE A 156 -14.36 0.98 -3.62
C PHE A 156 -14.56 2.44 -3.24
N LEU A 157 -15.25 2.70 -2.12
CA LEU A 157 -15.48 4.07 -1.64
C LEU A 157 -14.16 4.78 -1.33
N LEU A 158 -13.23 4.08 -0.65
CA LEU A 158 -11.91 4.63 -0.35
C LEU A 158 -11.07 4.84 -1.63
N THR A 159 -11.24 4.03 -2.67
CA THR A 159 -10.59 4.26 -3.97
C THR A 159 -11.12 5.54 -4.63
N GLY A 160 -12.41 5.85 -4.48
CA GLY A 160 -12.97 7.15 -4.89
C GLY A 160 -12.34 8.32 -4.15
N VAL A 161 -12.22 8.21 -2.81
CA VAL A 161 -11.51 9.19 -1.96
C VAL A 161 -10.06 9.33 -2.40
N GLN A 162 -9.39 8.22 -2.72
CA GLN A 162 -8.01 8.19 -3.19
C GLN A 162 -7.83 8.95 -4.51
N GLY A 163 -8.76 8.81 -5.47
CA GLY A 163 -8.76 9.58 -6.71
C GLY A 163 -8.88 11.09 -6.44
N TYR A 164 -9.76 11.48 -5.52
CA TYR A 164 -9.88 12.88 -5.11
C TYR A 164 -8.62 13.40 -4.42
N LEU A 165 -8.05 12.64 -3.48
CA LEU A 165 -6.77 12.99 -2.84
C LEU A 165 -5.63 13.10 -3.87
N GLY A 166 -5.58 12.23 -4.88
CA GLY A 166 -4.63 12.36 -5.98
C GLY A 166 -4.75 13.70 -6.72
N SER A 167 -5.98 14.19 -6.92
CA SER A 167 -6.18 15.52 -7.51
C SER A 167 -5.70 16.66 -6.60
N LEU A 168 -5.78 16.49 -5.27
CA LEU A 168 -5.26 17.45 -4.31
C LEU A 168 -3.72 17.42 -4.27
N VAL A 169 -3.12 16.23 -4.31
CA VAL A 169 -1.65 16.06 -4.38
C VAL A 169 -1.08 16.87 -5.55
N VAL A 170 -1.68 16.76 -6.74
CA VAL A 170 -1.27 17.55 -7.92
C VAL A 170 -1.52 19.04 -7.72
N SER A 171 -2.73 19.44 -7.29
CA SER A 171 -3.07 20.87 -7.17
C SER A 171 -2.23 21.60 -6.11
N THR A 172 -1.83 20.90 -5.04
CA THR A 172 -0.98 21.45 -3.97
C THR A 172 0.52 21.33 -4.25
N ASN A 173 0.90 21.05 -5.49
CA ASN A 173 2.30 20.85 -5.89
C ASN A 173 3.02 19.80 -5.03
N LEU A 174 2.41 18.63 -4.91
CA LEU A 174 2.95 17.49 -4.15
C LEU A 174 3.17 17.79 -2.65
N LEU A 175 2.28 18.59 -2.03
CA LEU A 175 2.39 18.94 -0.62
C LEU A 175 2.61 17.66 0.23
N PRO A 176 3.68 17.58 1.04
CA PRO A 176 4.13 16.37 1.69
C PRO A 176 3.06 15.66 2.53
N VAL A 177 2.29 16.43 3.31
CA VAL A 177 1.21 15.86 4.12
C VAL A 177 0.14 15.19 3.25
N MET A 178 -0.17 15.74 2.05
CA MET A 178 -1.15 15.15 1.14
C MET A 178 -0.63 13.84 0.53
N VAL A 179 0.66 13.79 0.21
CA VAL A 179 1.32 12.56 -0.28
C VAL A 179 1.33 11.49 0.80
N THR A 180 1.63 11.85 2.04
CA THR A 180 1.64 10.91 3.18
C THR A 180 0.25 10.33 3.45
N ILE A 181 -0.80 11.16 3.48
CA ILE A 181 -2.18 10.70 3.65
C ILE A 181 -2.60 9.78 2.48
N HIS A 182 -2.25 10.15 1.25
CA HIS A 182 -2.52 9.36 0.06
C HIS A 182 -1.85 7.98 0.15
N MET A 183 -0.59 7.91 0.56
CA MET A 183 0.13 6.63 0.77
C MET A 183 -0.47 5.80 1.90
N ALA A 184 -0.78 6.41 3.06
CA ALA A 184 -1.39 5.71 4.18
C ALA A 184 -2.75 5.09 3.79
N LEU A 185 -3.58 5.84 3.06
CA LEU A 185 -4.88 5.35 2.58
C LEU A 185 -4.71 4.21 1.56
N ALA A 186 -3.69 4.26 0.70
CA ALA A 186 -3.40 3.17 -0.24
C ALA A 186 -3.09 1.85 0.50
N LEU A 187 -2.32 1.90 1.60
CA LEU A 187 -2.06 0.72 2.44
C LEU A 187 -3.32 0.17 3.11
N VAL A 188 -4.23 1.04 3.54
CA VAL A 188 -5.54 0.63 4.07
C VAL A 188 -6.36 -0.09 3.00
N ILE A 189 -6.43 0.43 1.78
CA ILE A 189 -7.14 -0.21 0.66
C ILE A 189 -6.55 -1.58 0.36
N VAL A 190 -5.22 -1.70 0.31
CA VAL A 190 -4.52 -2.98 0.14
C VAL A 190 -4.91 -3.96 1.25
N ALA A 191 -4.89 -3.53 2.52
CA ALA A 191 -5.26 -4.38 3.64
C ALA A 191 -6.71 -4.88 3.56
N LEU A 192 -7.66 -3.99 3.20
CA LEU A 192 -9.07 -4.36 3.02
C LEU A 192 -9.28 -5.38 1.90
N LEU A 193 -8.64 -5.17 0.74
CA LEU A 193 -8.71 -6.08 -0.39
C LEU A 193 -8.07 -7.44 -0.06
N LEU A 194 -6.90 -7.45 0.58
CA LEU A 194 -6.24 -8.68 1.04
C LEU A 194 -7.11 -9.43 2.03
N TYR A 195 -7.74 -8.73 2.98
CA TYR A 195 -8.63 -9.35 3.95
C TYR A 195 -9.87 -9.94 3.28
N ALA A 196 -10.51 -9.24 2.36
CA ALA A 196 -11.66 -9.74 1.61
C ALA A 196 -11.32 -11.01 0.82
N VAL A 197 -10.18 -11.03 0.12
CA VAL A 197 -9.72 -12.17 -0.67
C VAL A 197 -9.31 -13.36 0.22
N ASP A 198 -8.61 -13.10 1.33
CA ASP A 198 -8.19 -14.16 2.26
C ASP A 198 -9.39 -14.77 2.97
N ARG A 199 -10.34 -13.95 3.44
CA ARG A 199 -11.59 -14.40 4.08
C ARG A 199 -12.42 -15.26 3.14
N ALA A 200 -12.51 -14.92 1.85
CA ALA A 200 -13.18 -15.72 0.83
C ALA A 200 -12.50 -17.09 0.57
N ARG A 201 -11.24 -17.28 0.99
CA ARG A 201 -10.56 -18.59 0.97
C ARG A 201 -10.98 -19.46 2.13
N ILE A 202 -11.20 -18.86 3.29
CA ILE A 202 -11.41 -19.53 4.59
C ILE A 202 -12.86 -19.92 4.80
N GLY A 203 -13.83 -19.12 4.35
CA GLY A 203 -15.26 -19.44 4.39
C GLY A 203 -15.64 -20.78 3.74
N ARG A 204 -14.68 -21.40 3.09
CA ARG A 204 -14.70 -22.73 2.52
C ARG A 204 -14.36 -23.85 3.52
N ALA A 205 -13.58 -23.53 4.56
CA ALA A 205 -13.19 -24.49 5.58
C ALA A 205 -14.29 -24.77 6.60
N GLY A 206 -15.29 -23.85 6.76
CA GLY A 206 -16.42 -24.02 7.65
C GLY A 206 -17.54 -24.94 7.15
N GLU A 207 -17.57 -25.26 5.83
CA GLU A 207 -18.61 -26.12 5.23
C GLU A 207 -18.12 -27.56 4.91
N GLY A 208 -17.08 -28.06 5.60
CA GLY A 208 -16.65 -29.46 5.47
C GLY A 208 -15.23 -29.73 5.03
N ALA A 209 -14.45 -28.71 4.74
CA ALA A 209 -13.00 -28.83 4.72
C ALA A 209 -12.49 -28.15 5.99
N SER A 210 -12.27 -28.91 7.04
CA SER A 210 -11.36 -28.50 8.10
C SER A 210 -10.14 -27.87 7.42
N TYR A 211 -9.88 -26.60 7.71
CA TYR A 211 -8.55 -26.06 7.53
C TYR A 211 -7.71 -27.03 8.35
N GLU A 212 -7.10 -28.00 7.65
CA GLU A 212 -6.25 -28.97 8.33
C GLU A 212 -5.07 -28.19 8.90
N TRP A 213 -5.32 -27.63 10.07
CA TRP A 213 -4.32 -27.46 11.06
C TRP A 213 -3.87 -28.89 11.39
N THR A 214 -3.04 -29.46 10.54
CA THR A 214 -2.36 -30.72 10.88
C THR A 214 -1.41 -30.35 12.01
N PRO A 215 -1.69 -30.76 13.27
CA PRO A 215 -0.71 -30.69 14.31
C PRO A 215 0.46 -31.53 13.78
N ALA A 216 1.61 -30.93 13.56
CA ALA A 216 2.82 -31.75 13.52
C ALA A 216 2.81 -32.51 14.83
N ALA A 217 3.05 -33.84 14.77
CA ALA A 217 3.17 -34.67 15.95
C ALA A 217 4.08 -33.93 16.96
N THR A 218 3.46 -33.29 17.93
CA THR A 218 4.15 -32.45 18.90
C THR A 218 4.45 -33.30 20.11
N ALA A 219 5.62 -33.07 20.69
CA ALA A 219 5.91 -33.62 22.01
C ALA A 219 4.79 -33.24 22.99
N PRO A 220 4.41 -34.12 23.93
CA PRO A 220 3.37 -33.83 24.91
C PRO A 220 3.67 -32.51 25.63
N GLY A 221 2.73 -31.55 25.60
CA GLY A 221 2.84 -30.28 26.30
C GLY A 221 3.11 -29.04 25.43
N THR A 222 3.30 -29.16 24.11
CA THR A 222 3.47 -28.00 23.23
C THR A 222 2.13 -27.51 22.66
N SER A 223 1.77 -26.23 22.93
CA SER A 223 0.57 -25.64 22.35
C SER A 223 0.66 -25.59 20.82
N VAL A 224 -0.33 -26.18 20.16
CA VAL A 224 -0.42 -26.27 18.69
C VAL A 224 -0.80 -24.92 18.08
N VAL A 225 -1.26 -23.95 18.88
CA VAL A 225 -1.83 -22.68 18.46
C VAL A 225 -0.92 -21.53 18.92
N PRO A 226 -0.63 -20.56 18.02
CA PRO A 226 0.16 -19.39 18.40
C PRO A 226 -0.48 -18.62 19.56
N GLY A 227 0.29 -18.33 20.61
CA GLY A 227 -0.18 -17.59 21.80
C GLY A 227 -0.60 -16.14 21.47
N VAL A 228 -1.31 -15.50 22.42
CA VAL A 228 -1.72 -14.07 22.30
C VAL A 228 -0.50 -13.17 22.13
N GLY A 229 0.60 -13.46 22.85
CA GLY A 229 1.84 -12.68 22.78
C GLY A 229 2.39 -12.57 21.35
N LEU A 230 2.39 -13.67 20.58
CA LEU A 230 2.87 -13.64 19.19
C LEU A 230 2.00 -12.75 18.30
N GLN A 231 0.68 -12.71 18.54
CA GLN A 231 -0.21 -11.82 17.78
C GLN A 231 0.08 -10.34 18.08
N VAL A 232 0.45 -9.99 19.32
CA VAL A 232 0.86 -8.63 19.69
C VAL A 232 2.15 -8.25 18.95
N TRP A 233 3.13 -9.13 18.89
CA TRP A 233 4.37 -8.89 18.13
C TRP A 233 4.15 -8.75 16.62
N LEU A 234 3.21 -9.49 16.06
CA LEU A 234 2.81 -9.34 14.65
C LEU A 234 2.16 -7.98 14.38
N TRP A 235 1.29 -7.50 15.28
CA TRP A 235 0.74 -6.14 15.20
C TRP A 235 1.84 -5.09 15.34
N ALA A 236 2.77 -5.27 16.27
CA ALA A 236 3.90 -4.36 16.42
C ALA A 236 4.76 -4.30 15.15
N ALA A 237 5.06 -5.45 14.52
CA ALA A 237 5.81 -5.51 13.28
C ALA A 237 5.08 -4.80 12.13
N LEU A 238 3.77 -5.04 11.99
CA LEU A 238 2.93 -4.40 10.96
C LEU A 238 2.88 -2.88 11.13
N LEU A 239 2.63 -2.40 12.36
CA LEU A 239 2.55 -0.97 12.66
C LEU A 239 3.91 -0.28 12.52
N LEU A 240 5.00 -0.95 12.92
CA LEU A 240 6.35 -0.44 12.73
C LEU A 240 6.70 -0.32 11.24
N THR A 241 6.33 -1.30 10.43
CA THR A 241 6.51 -1.24 8.97
C THR A 241 5.64 -0.15 8.34
N PHE A 242 4.39 0.01 8.79
CA PHE A 242 3.54 1.13 8.36
C PHE A 242 4.20 2.48 8.66
N TRP A 243 4.70 2.67 9.88
CA TRP A 243 5.40 3.89 10.27
C TRP A 243 6.71 4.09 9.48
N GLN A 244 7.45 3.02 9.22
CA GLN A 244 8.66 3.05 8.39
C GLN A 244 8.37 3.54 6.96
N ILE A 245 7.23 3.15 6.37
CA ILE A 245 6.78 3.65 5.06
C ILE A 245 6.49 5.16 5.14
N ILE A 246 5.81 5.61 6.21
CA ILE A 246 5.56 7.04 6.43
C ILE A 246 6.86 7.83 6.57
N LEU A 247 7.83 7.34 7.35
CA LEU A 247 9.17 7.94 7.41
C LEU A 247 9.85 8.02 6.04
N GLY A 248 9.69 6.98 5.20
CA GLY A 248 10.19 6.98 3.83
C GLY A 248 9.60 8.10 2.96
N THR A 249 8.31 8.43 3.15
CA THR A 249 7.71 9.59 2.45
C THR A 249 8.31 10.91 2.89
N GLN A 250 8.66 11.05 4.17
CA GLN A 250 9.31 12.25 4.72
C GLN A 250 10.78 12.38 4.27
N VAL A 251 11.51 11.24 4.19
CA VAL A 251 12.85 11.25 3.58
C VAL A 251 12.78 11.73 2.13
N ARG A 252 11.80 11.27 1.36
CA ARG A 252 11.60 11.72 -0.02
C ARG A 252 11.29 13.22 -0.10
N GLU A 253 10.51 13.76 0.84
CA GLU A 253 10.27 15.20 0.96
C GLU A 253 11.58 15.97 1.15
N GLN A 254 12.44 15.53 2.08
CA GLN A 254 13.74 16.16 2.28
C GLN A 254 14.61 16.12 1.02
N VAL A 255 14.58 15.00 0.26
CA VAL A 255 15.26 14.92 -1.04
C VAL A 255 14.72 15.95 -2.03
N ASP A 256 13.41 16.18 -2.08
CA ASP A 256 12.79 17.18 -2.95
C ASP A 256 13.28 18.59 -2.58
N VAL A 257 13.31 18.93 -1.28
CA VAL A 257 13.79 20.22 -0.78
C VAL A 257 15.28 20.43 -1.11
N VAL A 258 16.12 19.45 -0.80
CA VAL A 258 17.56 19.51 -1.05
C VAL A 258 17.87 19.62 -2.55
N SER A 259 17.16 18.86 -3.38
CA SER A 259 17.35 18.89 -4.84
C SER A 259 16.95 20.22 -5.45
N ALA A 260 15.83 20.80 -5.01
CA ALA A 260 15.37 22.10 -5.47
C ALA A 260 16.34 23.22 -5.05
N ALA A 261 16.82 23.22 -3.80
CA ALA A 261 17.80 24.16 -3.29
C ALA A 261 19.15 24.07 -4.04
N ALA A 262 19.48 22.87 -4.56
CA ALA A 262 20.68 22.65 -5.38
C ALA A 262 20.46 22.92 -6.88
N GLY A 263 19.31 23.45 -7.30
CA GLY A 263 18.96 23.63 -8.71
C GLY A 263 18.98 22.32 -9.51
N TYR A 264 18.67 21.18 -8.86
CA TYR A 264 18.71 19.81 -9.39
C TYR A 264 20.10 19.36 -9.85
N ALA A 265 21.19 20.06 -9.47
CA ALA A 265 22.58 19.71 -9.75
C ALA A 265 23.25 19.04 -8.53
N GLY A 266 24.43 18.43 -8.72
CA GLY A 266 25.24 17.87 -7.64
C GLY A 266 24.54 16.76 -6.84
N ARG A 267 23.87 15.84 -7.53
CA ARG A 267 23.04 14.79 -6.94
C ARG A 267 23.80 13.89 -5.95
N GLU A 268 25.07 13.71 -6.16
CA GLU A 268 25.99 12.95 -5.30
C GLU A 268 26.09 13.51 -3.87
N ASN A 269 25.83 14.82 -3.73
CA ASN A 269 25.91 15.53 -2.46
C ASN A 269 24.57 15.63 -1.70
N TRP A 270 23.44 15.19 -2.30
CA TRP A 270 22.12 15.37 -1.70
C TRP A 270 21.96 14.58 -0.40
N ILE A 271 22.47 13.34 -0.37
CA ILE A 271 22.35 12.47 0.81
C ILE A 271 23.05 13.06 2.04
N ALA A 272 24.22 13.67 1.85
CA ALA A 272 24.96 14.31 2.93
C ALA A 272 24.22 15.52 3.56
N LYS A 273 23.26 16.09 2.82
CA LYS A 273 22.44 17.23 3.26
C LYS A 273 21.09 16.82 3.86
N LEU A 274 20.77 15.52 3.88
CA LEU A 274 19.55 15.02 4.50
C LEU A 274 19.65 15.12 6.03
N GLY A 275 18.55 15.53 6.67
CA GLY A 275 18.50 15.74 8.12
C GLY A 275 18.25 14.47 8.93
N SER A 276 17.88 14.66 10.21
CA SER A 276 17.64 13.60 11.18
C SER A 276 16.59 12.55 10.77
N VAL A 277 15.62 12.91 9.93
CA VAL A 277 14.59 11.98 9.44
C VAL A 277 15.23 10.85 8.62
N PHE A 278 16.27 11.14 7.83
CA PHE A 278 16.99 10.11 7.08
C PHE A 278 17.72 9.14 8.04
N THR A 279 18.38 9.67 9.07
CA THR A 279 19.03 8.85 10.10
C THR A 279 18.00 8.00 10.85
N LEU A 280 16.87 8.58 11.24
CA LEU A 280 15.78 7.88 11.91
C LEU A 280 15.23 6.75 11.03
N HIS A 281 14.96 7.02 9.75
CA HIS A 281 14.49 6.01 8.80
C HIS A 281 15.46 4.82 8.71
N ARG A 282 16.78 5.06 8.66
CA ARG A 282 17.81 4.02 8.65
C ARG A 282 17.84 3.22 9.97
N THR A 283 17.72 3.90 11.11
CA THR A 283 17.74 3.24 12.43
C THR A 283 16.50 2.38 12.63
N VAL A 284 15.32 2.90 12.26
CA VAL A 284 14.06 2.15 12.37
C VAL A 284 14.06 0.94 11.43
N SER A 285 14.74 0.99 10.28
CA SER A 285 14.85 -0.18 9.39
C SER A 285 15.55 -1.36 10.07
N ALA A 286 16.54 -1.11 10.94
CA ALA A 286 17.16 -2.15 11.75
C ALA A 286 16.18 -2.75 12.79
N ALA A 287 15.35 -1.92 13.41
CA ALA A 287 14.30 -2.40 14.32
C ALA A 287 13.24 -3.24 13.58
N VAL A 288 12.85 -2.84 12.35
CA VAL A 288 11.96 -3.64 11.49
C VAL A 288 12.58 -5.01 11.21
N LEU A 289 13.87 -5.07 10.83
CA LEU A 289 14.56 -6.33 10.58
C LEU A 289 14.57 -7.21 11.83
N LEU A 290 15.07 -6.71 12.97
CA LEU A 290 15.21 -7.49 14.20
C LEU A 290 13.88 -8.03 14.70
N LEU A 291 12.82 -7.20 14.68
CA LEU A 291 11.50 -7.62 15.09
C LEU A 291 10.92 -8.71 14.17
N ASN A 292 11.11 -8.60 12.87
CA ASN A 292 10.61 -9.60 11.93
C ASN A 292 11.45 -10.90 11.95
N VAL A 293 12.74 -10.85 12.26
CA VAL A 293 13.56 -12.05 12.51
C VAL A 293 13.06 -12.77 13.76
N TYR A 294 12.81 -12.04 14.86
CA TYR A 294 12.23 -12.61 16.07
C TYR A 294 10.86 -13.27 15.82
N VAL A 295 9.93 -12.54 15.20
CA VAL A 295 8.60 -13.07 14.85
C VAL A 295 8.72 -14.27 13.90
N GLY A 296 9.62 -14.20 12.94
CA GLY A 296 9.90 -15.30 12.01
C GLY A 296 10.41 -16.55 12.72
N PHE A 297 11.31 -16.39 13.68
CA PHE A 297 11.80 -17.49 14.52
C PHE A 297 10.68 -18.15 15.32
N GLU A 298 9.83 -17.38 15.98
CA GLU A 298 8.67 -17.87 16.71
C GLU A 298 7.68 -18.61 15.79
N LEU A 299 7.37 -18.05 14.61
CA LEU A 299 6.47 -18.67 13.64
C LEU A 299 7.04 -19.96 13.00
N TRP A 300 8.37 -20.05 12.89
CA TRP A 300 9.03 -21.21 12.28
C TRP A 300 8.80 -22.51 13.05
N GLN A 301 8.59 -22.41 14.35
CA GLN A 301 8.33 -23.55 15.25
C GLN A 301 7.02 -24.27 14.92
N PHE A 302 6.05 -23.56 14.35
CA PHE A 302 4.71 -24.11 14.05
C PHE A 302 4.67 -25.00 12.80
N ARG A 303 5.71 -25.48 12.22
CA ARG A 303 5.80 -26.42 11.09
C ARG A 303 4.72 -26.31 9.99
N GLN A 304 3.92 -25.22 9.96
CA GLN A 304 2.90 -24.99 8.94
C GLN A 304 3.52 -24.45 7.65
N VAL A 305 3.25 -25.11 6.53
CA VAL A 305 3.79 -24.71 5.21
C VAL A 305 3.41 -23.28 4.85
N ARG A 306 2.17 -22.86 5.14
CA ARG A 306 1.73 -21.49 4.85
C ARG A 306 2.51 -20.46 5.68
N LEU A 307 2.64 -20.65 6.99
CA LEU A 307 3.38 -19.73 7.86
C LEU A 307 4.86 -19.66 7.45
N ARG A 308 5.50 -20.78 7.18
CA ARG A 308 6.90 -20.80 6.71
C ARG A 308 7.08 -20.04 5.40
N ARG A 309 6.16 -20.20 4.43
CA ARG A 309 6.20 -19.43 3.18
C ARG A 309 6.05 -17.93 3.42
N LEU A 310 5.15 -17.52 4.33
CA LEU A 310 4.97 -16.11 4.69
C LEU A 310 6.19 -15.55 5.42
N VAL A 311 6.81 -16.32 6.33
CA VAL A 311 8.08 -15.93 6.98
C VAL A 311 9.19 -15.74 5.97
N LEU A 312 9.38 -16.70 5.05
CA LEU A 312 10.40 -16.60 3.99
C LEU A 312 10.12 -15.40 3.07
N ALA A 313 8.85 -15.15 2.72
CA ALA A 313 8.48 -14.00 1.92
C ALA A 313 8.77 -12.68 2.67
N THR A 314 8.44 -12.60 3.96
CA THR A 314 8.73 -11.42 4.80
C THR A 314 10.23 -11.14 4.87
N LEU A 315 11.03 -12.14 5.23
CA LEU A 315 12.48 -11.99 5.35
C LEU A 315 13.15 -11.71 3.99
N GLY A 316 12.67 -12.35 2.92
CA GLY A 316 13.13 -12.08 1.56
C GLY A 316 12.81 -10.64 1.11
N MET A 317 11.60 -10.14 1.40
CA MET A 317 11.24 -8.75 1.12
C MET A 317 12.11 -7.76 1.91
N ILE A 318 12.37 -8.02 3.19
CA ILE A 318 13.27 -7.19 4.01
C ILE A 318 14.70 -7.20 3.43
N GLY A 319 15.19 -8.36 3.00
CA GLY A 319 16.50 -8.45 2.33
C GLY A 319 16.57 -7.59 1.06
N LEU A 320 15.54 -7.65 0.22
CA LEU A 320 15.44 -6.81 -0.98
C LEU A 320 15.33 -5.33 -0.64
N GLU A 321 14.60 -4.96 0.42
CA GLU A 321 14.49 -3.60 0.93
C GLU A 321 15.83 -3.03 1.38
N ILE A 322 16.61 -3.84 2.11
CA ILE A 322 17.95 -3.45 2.56
C ILE A 322 18.86 -3.22 1.35
N VAL A 323 18.85 -4.12 0.37
CA VAL A 323 19.64 -3.97 -0.86
C VAL A 323 19.21 -2.70 -1.62
N ALA A 324 17.91 -2.49 -1.83
CA ALA A 324 17.40 -1.30 -2.52
C ALA A 324 17.75 -0.02 -1.76
N GLY A 325 17.62 -0.01 -0.42
CA GLY A 325 18.00 1.12 0.44
C GLY A 325 19.50 1.41 0.39
N PHE A 326 20.34 0.37 0.39
CA PHE A 326 21.79 0.52 0.21
C PHE A 326 22.14 1.13 -1.16
N VAL A 327 21.51 0.65 -2.23
CA VAL A 327 21.71 1.21 -3.59
C VAL A 327 21.28 2.67 -3.63
N LEU A 328 20.14 3.03 -3.03
CA LEU A 328 19.69 4.43 -2.95
C LEU A 328 20.69 5.31 -2.21
N ALA A 329 21.24 4.84 -1.09
CA ALA A 329 22.18 5.60 -0.28
C ALA A 329 23.57 5.70 -0.91
N SER A 330 24.03 4.68 -1.64
CA SER A 330 25.41 4.63 -2.17
C SER A 330 25.56 5.16 -3.58
N PHE A 331 24.49 5.19 -4.39
CA PHE A 331 24.53 5.54 -5.81
C PHE A 331 23.69 6.80 -6.14
N ALA A 332 23.71 7.79 -5.26
CA ALA A 332 23.07 9.08 -5.49
C ALA A 332 21.56 8.96 -5.85
N LEU A 333 20.81 8.13 -5.14
CA LEU A 333 19.35 7.98 -5.27
C LEU A 333 18.87 7.64 -6.70
N PRO A 334 19.27 6.52 -7.34
CA PRO A 334 18.87 6.20 -8.71
C PRO A 334 17.34 6.26 -8.88
N ALA A 335 16.85 6.96 -9.92
CA ALA A 335 15.44 7.21 -10.12
C ALA A 335 14.61 5.91 -10.29
N ALA A 336 15.19 4.88 -10.91
CA ALA A 336 14.52 3.59 -11.11
C ALA A 336 14.38 2.77 -9.82
N VAL A 337 15.30 2.93 -8.86
CA VAL A 337 15.29 2.15 -7.61
C VAL A 337 14.26 2.72 -6.60
N GLN A 338 13.98 4.02 -6.64
CA GLN A 338 13.03 4.67 -5.73
C GLN A 338 11.61 4.04 -5.77
N PRO A 339 10.96 3.87 -6.94
CA PRO A 339 9.66 3.23 -7.03
C PRO A 339 9.70 1.75 -6.65
N VAL A 340 10.79 1.06 -6.92
CA VAL A 340 10.97 -0.36 -6.54
C VAL A 340 11.02 -0.48 -5.01
N HIS A 341 11.87 0.31 -4.34
CA HIS A 341 11.97 0.33 -2.88
C HIS A 341 10.61 0.64 -2.22
N LEU A 342 9.88 1.66 -2.69
CA LEU A 342 8.54 1.96 -2.21
C LEU A 342 7.57 0.77 -2.39
N THR A 343 7.60 0.11 -3.55
CA THR A 343 6.69 -1.00 -3.84
C THR A 343 7.02 -2.22 -2.99
N LEU A 344 8.29 -2.56 -2.83
CA LEU A 344 8.73 -3.66 -1.96
C LEU A 344 8.26 -3.46 -0.52
N ALA A 345 8.40 -2.23 0.02
CA ALA A 345 7.91 -1.89 1.37
C ALA A 345 6.40 -2.11 1.51
N THR A 346 5.61 -1.71 0.49
CA THR A 346 4.16 -1.93 0.50
C THR A 346 3.78 -3.40 0.36
N VAL A 347 4.53 -4.19 -0.42
CA VAL A 347 4.36 -5.66 -0.52
C VAL A 347 4.72 -6.33 0.81
N LEU A 348 5.83 -5.90 1.47
CA LEU A 348 6.20 -6.36 2.80
C LEU A 348 5.06 -6.15 3.81
N PHE A 349 4.47 -4.96 3.84
CA PHE A 349 3.29 -4.66 4.66
C PHE A 349 2.14 -5.64 4.38
N GLY A 350 1.85 -5.92 3.11
CA GLY A 350 0.80 -6.87 2.72
C GLY A 350 1.09 -8.31 3.15
N VAL A 351 2.34 -8.77 3.06
CA VAL A 351 2.76 -10.12 3.51
C VAL A 351 2.66 -10.24 5.03
N GLN A 352 3.10 -9.22 5.78
CA GLN A 352 2.94 -9.17 7.24
C GLN A 352 1.47 -9.19 7.65
N PHE A 353 0.61 -8.43 6.95
CA PHE A 353 -0.82 -8.43 7.19
C PHE A 353 -1.45 -9.82 6.92
N LEU A 354 -1.07 -10.50 5.85
CA LEU A 354 -1.50 -11.89 5.59
C LEU A 354 -0.99 -12.87 6.65
N THR A 355 0.20 -12.64 7.21
CA THR A 355 0.74 -13.44 8.31
C THR A 355 -0.10 -13.25 9.58
N LEU A 356 -0.45 -12.01 9.90
CA LEU A 356 -1.34 -11.68 11.02
C LEU A 356 -2.71 -12.35 10.86
N LEU A 357 -3.30 -12.31 9.67
CA LEU A 357 -4.58 -12.97 9.39
C LEU A 357 -4.45 -14.50 9.53
N ALA A 358 -3.37 -15.10 9.03
CA ALA A 358 -3.15 -16.54 9.13
C ALA A 358 -3.08 -17.01 10.59
N VAL A 359 -2.36 -16.27 11.45
CA VAL A 359 -2.28 -16.55 12.89
C VAL A 359 -3.63 -16.34 13.60
N ALA A 360 -4.34 -15.24 13.27
CA ALA A 360 -5.63 -14.95 13.85
C ALA A 360 -6.69 -16.03 13.53
N HIS A 361 -6.64 -16.61 12.33
CA HIS A 361 -7.51 -17.70 11.92
C HIS A 361 -7.15 -19.03 12.61
N ALA A 362 -5.86 -19.32 12.75
CA ALA A 362 -5.38 -20.51 13.44
C ALA A 362 -5.90 -20.59 14.88
N ARG A 363 -5.97 -19.45 15.58
CA ARG A 363 -6.47 -19.37 16.96
C ARG A 363 -8.00 -19.53 17.10
N LYS A 364 -8.76 -19.31 16.04
CA LYS A 364 -10.21 -19.44 16.03
C LYS A 364 -10.67 -20.84 15.61
N ALA A 365 -9.77 -21.69 15.10
CA ALA A 365 -10.08 -23.08 14.81
C ALA A 365 -10.40 -23.81 16.12
N PRO A 366 -11.54 -24.56 16.23
CA PRO A 366 -11.82 -25.35 17.42
C PRO A 366 -10.68 -26.34 17.65
N GLU A 367 -10.23 -26.47 18.90
CA GLU A 367 -9.34 -27.54 19.30
C GLU A 367 -10.03 -28.87 18.93
N THR A 368 -9.51 -29.58 17.96
CA THR A 368 -9.88 -30.96 17.72
C THR A 368 -9.49 -31.72 18.97
N ILE A 369 -10.48 -32.01 19.82
CA ILE A 369 -10.31 -32.90 20.97
C ILE A 369 -9.70 -34.18 20.41
N ALA A 370 -8.47 -34.51 20.83
CA ALA A 370 -7.87 -35.80 20.55
C ALA A 370 -8.89 -36.86 20.97
N PRO A 371 -9.11 -37.92 20.19
CA PRO A 371 -10.00 -38.99 20.62
C PRO A 371 -9.56 -39.42 22.02
N SER A 372 -10.42 -39.21 23.00
CA SER A 372 -10.16 -39.75 24.34
C SER A 372 -9.93 -41.25 24.18
N ASP A 373 -8.90 -41.77 24.80
CA ASP A 373 -8.68 -43.19 25.04
C ASP A 373 -9.91 -43.85 25.76
N ALA A 374 -11.01 -43.93 25.05
CA ALA A 374 -12.19 -44.63 25.46
C ALA A 374 -12.31 -45.95 24.69
N ALA A 375 -11.38 -46.86 24.93
CA ALA A 375 -11.58 -48.29 24.79
C ALA A 375 -10.40 -49.03 25.41
N ARG A 376 -10.26 -49.01 26.71
CA ARG A 376 -9.67 -50.17 27.40
C ARG A 376 -10.65 -51.32 27.26
N PRO A 377 -10.32 -52.44 26.62
CA PRO A 377 -11.14 -53.63 26.72
C PRO A 377 -11.09 -54.10 28.17
N VAL A 378 -12.25 -54.19 28.78
CA VAL A 378 -12.41 -54.94 30.03
C VAL A 378 -12.17 -56.38 29.68
N VAL A 379 -11.00 -56.89 30.09
CA VAL A 379 -10.72 -58.32 30.08
C VAL A 379 -11.45 -58.91 31.27
N ALA A 380 -12.46 -59.74 30.98
CA ALA A 380 -13.13 -60.61 31.93
C ALA A 380 -12.36 -61.90 32.06
#